data_53d330c265ecf7f1212fbd8fae1a2658
#
_entry.id   53d330c265ecf7f1212fbd8fae1a2658
#
_cell.length_a   1.000
_cell.length_b   1.000
_cell.length_c   1.000
_cell.angle_alpha   90.00
_cell.angle_beta   90.00
_cell.angle_gamma   90.00
#
_symmetry.space_group_name_H-M   'P 1'
#
loop_
_entity.id
_entity.type
_entity.pdbx_description
1 polymer ?
#
loop_
_entity_poly.entity_id
_entity_poly.type
_entity_poly.pdbx_seq_one_letter_code
_entity_poly.pdbx_strand_id
1 'polypeptide(L)'
;MKKLTIIQQNDIHGSLDLHHELFWQGNTPELKQTGGLPRLAKYVKDLKSQNDNVLFLDGGDLFHGTLPLVSTKGEALLPALEKMQLDAWVPGNWDFAYGKEQLELLANSLPFPTLACNVTSEDPADTFLKPFTIKEVQGIKVGIIGLTYPYVDETMPDSFSKGLVFSKGVDETRKCVTELKGQVDLVLLLSHMGLPLDVELATLVDGIDIILSGHSHDRIEQPITVNGTVVVQAGSSSSFLGKLDVTLENGKMEDYQYELVAMDERFPDDEEMAGIIADILEPYQQERTNVVGKTDSILHRMTLNEAPMDKLITDAYLNAFDTDLAFSHGWRYGTPVPSGDITEYDLHTIIPTNPELFTMEMTGERLVKALEKNLEMVFSRDPFKQKGGYILRSSGLFMAFKPYNPEGNRIQKLLIGGEEIDMGKNYKIAGGGRQLFKGAEADKTYHGVHAIEVIKQFLKEKGTFTADEQPKILSI
;
A
#
# COMPACT_ATOMS: atom_id res chain seq x y z
N MET A 1 36.98 -8.05 5.31
CA MET A 1 35.73 -7.36 4.93
C MET A 1 34.92 -8.26 4.01
N LYS A 2 33.66 -8.50 4.31
CA LYS A 2 32.69 -9.20 3.46
C LYS A 2 31.69 -8.18 2.92
N LYS A 3 31.12 -8.43 1.75
CA LYS A 3 30.09 -7.57 1.13
C LYS A 3 28.80 -8.34 0.92
N LEU A 4 27.66 -7.66 1.08
CA LEU A 4 26.32 -8.16 0.81
C LEU A 4 25.52 -7.09 0.10
N THR A 5 24.87 -7.44 -0.99
CA THR A 5 23.88 -6.57 -1.65
C THR A 5 22.48 -7.03 -1.27
N ILE A 6 21.68 -6.15 -0.68
CA ILE A 6 20.28 -6.40 -0.33
C ILE A 6 19.43 -5.63 -1.32
N ILE A 7 18.52 -6.33 -1.98
CA ILE A 7 17.52 -5.75 -2.86
C ILE A 7 16.17 -5.84 -2.17
N GLN A 8 15.46 -4.74 -2.12
CA GLN A 8 14.11 -4.62 -1.59
C GLN A 8 13.14 -4.23 -2.70
N GLN A 9 12.01 -4.93 -2.78
CA GLN A 9 10.78 -4.43 -3.36
C GLN A 9 9.69 -4.45 -2.28
N ASN A 10 8.62 -3.68 -2.48
CA ASN A 10 7.44 -3.66 -1.61
C ASN A 10 6.26 -3.06 -2.36
N ASP A 11 5.03 -3.37 -1.91
CA ASP A 11 3.80 -2.73 -2.34
C ASP A 11 3.62 -2.74 -3.89
N ILE A 12 3.85 -3.89 -4.53
CA ILE A 12 3.69 -3.98 -5.99
C ILE A 12 2.23 -3.86 -6.44
N HIS A 13 1.27 -4.22 -5.57
CA HIS A 13 -0.16 -4.11 -5.80
C HIS A 13 -0.61 -4.60 -7.18
N GLY A 14 0.03 -5.66 -7.69
CA GLY A 14 -0.29 -6.22 -8.99
C GLY A 14 0.04 -5.33 -10.19
N SER A 15 0.96 -4.39 -10.05
CA SER A 15 1.52 -3.61 -11.16
C SER A 15 2.50 -4.51 -11.94
N LEU A 16 1.93 -5.34 -12.84
CA LEU A 16 2.63 -6.43 -13.49
C LEU A 16 3.49 -6.00 -14.67
N ASP A 17 2.98 -5.07 -15.47
CA ASP A 17 3.61 -4.58 -16.70
C ASP A 17 3.98 -3.09 -16.59
N LEU A 18 4.55 -2.57 -17.66
CA LEU A 18 4.91 -1.17 -17.78
C LEU A 18 3.69 -0.27 -17.60
N HIS A 19 3.81 0.74 -16.77
CA HIS A 19 2.74 1.68 -16.46
C HIS A 19 3.28 3.10 -16.25
N HIS A 20 2.39 4.06 -16.07
CA HIS A 20 2.77 5.42 -15.72
C HIS A 20 3.02 5.53 -14.22
N GLU A 21 4.08 6.27 -13.88
CA GLU A 21 4.39 6.65 -12.52
C GLU A 21 4.58 8.16 -12.45
N LEU A 22 4.15 8.78 -11.34
CA LEU A 22 4.21 10.22 -11.17
C LEU A 22 5.51 10.63 -10.48
N PHE A 23 6.19 11.58 -11.10
CA PHE A 23 7.37 12.27 -10.55
C PHE A 23 7.06 13.77 -10.41
N TRP A 24 7.80 14.44 -9.55
CA TRP A 24 7.70 15.88 -9.38
C TRP A 24 8.94 16.57 -9.96
N GLN A 25 8.72 17.49 -10.93
CA GLN A 25 9.76 18.43 -11.37
C GLN A 25 9.44 19.81 -10.77
N GLY A 26 10.06 20.13 -9.64
CA GLY A 26 9.65 21.28 -8.84
C GLY A 26 8.20 21.10 -8.36
N ASN A 27 7.29 21.95 -8.81
CA ASN A 27 5.85 21.91 -8.46
C ASN A 27 4.97 21.28 -9.57
N THR A 28 5.58 20.76 -10.64
CA THR A 28 4.82 20.21 -11.78
C THR A 28 4.88 18.69 -11.75
N PRO A 29 3.70 18.00 -11.82
CA PRO A 29 3.66 16.55 -11.95
C PRO A 29 4.13 16.14 -13.36
N GLU A 30 4.98 15.14 -13.44
CA GLU A 30 5.46 14.51 -14.67
C GLU A 30 5.17 13.02 -14.63
N LEU A 31 4.57 12.48 -15.68
CA LEU A 31 4.39 11.05 -15.83
C LEU A 31 5.56 10.44 -16.61
N LYS A 32 6.15 9.37 -16.07
CA LYS A 32 7.14 8.54 -16.75
C LYS A 32 6.68 7.10 -16.80
N GLN A 33 6.99 6.42 -17.87
CA GLN A 33 6.77 4.98 -17.94
C GLN A 33 7.85 4.25 -17.15
N THR A 34 7.42 3.52 -16.13
CA THR A 34 8.29 2.76 -15.23
C THR A 34 7.66 1.44 -14.84
N GLY A 35 8.39 0.67 -14.06
CA GLY A 35 7.90 -0.53 -13.42
C GLY A 35 7.79 -1.71 -14.35
N GLY A 36 7.00 -2.66 -13.90
CA GLY A 36 6.82 -3.96 -14.52
C GLY A 36 7.77 -5.01 -13.99
N LEU A 37 7.22 -6.17 -13.66
CA LEU A 37 8.01 -7.33 -13.18
C LEU A 37 9.06 -7.80 -14.18
N PRO A 38 8.88 -7.70 -15.51
CA PRO A 38 9.93 -8.06 -16.47
C PRO A 38 11.23 -7.27 -16.31
N ARG A 39 11.15 -5.94 -16.10
CA ARG A 39 12.35 -5.11 -15.85
C ARG A 39 13.00 -5.43 -14.53
N LEU A 40 12.19 -5.53 -13.52
CA LEU A 40 12.62 -5.84 -12.16
C LEU A 40 13.34 -7.20 -12.11
N ALA A 41 12.75 -8.24 -12.71
CA ALA A 41 13.35 -9.56 -12.80
C ALA A 41 14.69 -9.52 -13.56
N LYS A 42 14.77 -8.77 -14.67
CA LYS A 42 16.03 -8.61 -15.43
C LYS A 42 17.12 -7.97 -14.59
N TYR A 43 16.79 -6.88 -13.90
CA TYR A 43 17.75 -6.18 -13.03
C TYR A 43 18.31 -7.09 -11.94
N VAL A 44 17.43 -7.80 -11.21
CA VAL A 44 17.85 -8.73 -10.15
C VAL A 44 18.65 -9.90 -10.70
N LYS A 45 18.24 -10.48 -11.83
CA LYS A 45 18.93 -11.58 -12.50
C LYS A 45 20.34 -11.18 -12.93
N ASP A 46 20.50 -9.99 -13.49
CA ASP A 46 21.80 -9.47 -13.89
C ASP A 46 22.71 -9.23 -12.69
N LEU A 47 22.20 -8.68 -11.59
CA LEU A 47 22.94 -8.55 -10.35
C LEU A 47 23.40 -9.90 -9.79
N LYS A 48 22.47 -10.87 -9.69
CA LYS A 48 22.78 -12.23 -9.20
C LYS A 48 23.75 -12.97 -10.11
N SER A 49 23.77 -12.70 -11.41
CA SER A 49 24.74 -13.29 -12.34
C SER A 49 26.16 -12.75 -12.19
N GLN A 50 26.30 -11.53 -11.70
CA GLN A 50 27.57 -10.82 -11.52
C GLN A 50 28.11 -10.94 -10.09
N ASN A 51 27.24 -11.26 -9.14
CA ASN A 51 27.54 -11.24 -7.71
C ASN A 51 26.72 -12.30 -6.96
N ASP A 52 27.40 -13.28 -6.36
CA ASP A 52 26.76 -14.33 -5.57
C ASP A 52 26.30 -13.85 -4.16
N ASN A 53 26.57 -12.59 -3.82
CA ASN A 53 26.27 -11.99 -2.53
C ASN A 53 24.99 -11.12 -2.56
N VAL A 54 23.94 -11.59 -3.26
CA VAL A 54 22.69 -10.84 -3.41
C VAL A 54 21.57 -11.52 -2.62
N LEU A 55 20.89 -10.75 -1.77
CA LEU A 55 19.67 -11.11 -1.06
C LEU A 55 18.52 -10.28 -1.62
N PHE A 56 17.41 -10.93 -2.03
CA PHE A 56 16.25 -10.24 -2.59
C PHE A 56 15.01 -10.50 -1.74
N LEU A 57 14.41 -9.43 -1.21
CA LEU A 57 13.33 -9.46 -0.22
C LEU A 57 12.12 -8.64 -0.68
N ASP A 58 10.92 -9.10 -0.29
CA ASP A 58 9.68 -8.40 -0.59
C ASP A 58 8.94 -7.97 0.68
N GLY A 59 8.60 -6.69 0.73
CA GLY A 59 7.95 -6.01 1.85
C GLY A 59 6.43 -6.11 1.89
N GLY A 60 5.78 -6.96 1.06
CA GLY A 60 4.33 -7.23 1.12
C GLY A 60 3.47 -6.38 0.19
N ASP A 61 2.15 -6.61 0.31
CA ASP A 61 1.10 -6.10 -0.57
C ASP A 61 1.32 -6.56 -2.03
N LEU A 62 1.48 -7.89 -2.18
CA LEU A 62 1.71 -8.58 -3.45
C LEU A 62 0.42 -8.89 -4.22
N PHE A 63 -0.58 -9.47 -3.52
CA PHE A 63 -1.65 -10.26 -4.13
C PHE A 63 -2.94 -9.50 -4.42
N HIS A 64 -2.98 -8.18 -4.23
CA HIS A 64 -4.16 -7.36 -4.44
C HIS A 64 -3.80 -6.01 -5.10
N GLY A 65 -4.66 -5.49 -6.00
CA GLY A 65 -4.51 -4.14 -6.55
C GLY A 65 -4.86 -3.99 -8.03
N THR A 66 -4.96 -5.10 -8.79
CA THR A 66 -5.36 -5.08 -10.21
C THR A 66 -6.36 -6.19 -10.52
N LEU A 67 -7.03 -6.09 -11.66
CA LEU A 67 -8.07 -7.02 -12.07
C LEU A 67 -7.61 -8.49 -12.09
N PRO A 68 -6.43 -8.85 -12.62
CA PRO A 68 -5.95 -10.25 -12.60
C PRO A 68 -5.85 -10.80 -11.18
N LEU A 69 -5.30 -10.03 -10.24
CA LEU A 69 -5.08 -10.50 -8.88
C LEU A 69 -6.38 -10.59 -8.08
N VAL A 70 -7.29 -9.63 -8.27
CA VAL A 70 -8.59 -9.68 -7.59
C VAL A 70 -9.42 -10.85 -8.11
N SER A 71 -9.46 -11.07 -9.43
CA SER A 71 -10.26 -12.13 -10.06
C SER A 71 -9.81 -13.54 -9.66
N THR A 72 -8.50 -13.72 -9.43
CA THR A 72 -7.89 -15.03 -9.09
C THR A 72 -7.52 -15.13 -7.61
N LYS A 73 -7.91 -14.14 -6.78
CA LYS A 73 -7.54 -14.07 -5.36
C LYS A 73 -6.02 -14.22 -5.14
N GLY A 74 -5.24 -13.57 -6.03
CA GLY A 74 -3.78 -13.55 -5.97
C GLY A 74 -3.07 -14.68 -6.73
N GLU A 75 -3.75 -15.78 -7.07
CA GLU A 75 -3.11 -16.96 -7.67
C GLU A 75 -2.42 -16.68 -9.01
N ALA A 76 -2.94 -15.73 -9.80
CA ALA A 76 -2.32 -15.35 -11.07
C ALA A 76 -0.86 -14.90 -10.94
N LEU A 77 -0.44 -14.40 -9.77
CA LEU A 77 0.92 -13.91 -9.57
C LEU A 77 1.94 -15.04 -9.28
N LEU A 78 1.49 -16.21 -8.85
CA LEU A 78 2.38 -17.31 -8.41
C LEU A 78 3.45 -17.69 -9.45
N PRO A 79 3.14 -17.84 -10.77
CA PRO A 79 4.17 -18.17 -11.76
C PRO A 79 5.27 -17.11 -11.88
N ALA A 80 4.93 -15.82 -11.72
CA ALA A 80 5.91 -14.74 -11.75
C ALA A 80 6.78 -14.77 -10.49
N LEU A 81 6.18 -14.93 -9.29
CA LEU A 81 6.92 -14.98 -8.02
C LEU A 81 7.88 -16.18 -7.94
N GLU A 82 7.50 -17.34 -8.51
CA GLU A 82 8.38 -18.50 -8.60
C GLU A 82 9.67 -18.18 -9.36
N LYS A 83 9.59 -17.32 -10.41
CA LYS A 83 10.73 -16.91 -11.25
C LYS A 83 11.53 -15.76 -10.66
N MET A 84 10.97 -14.97 -9.77
CA MET A 84 11.65 -13.80 -9.20
C MET A 84 12.79 -14.15 -8.25
N GLN A 85 12.84 -15.37 -7.72
CA GLN A 85 13.91 -15.82 -6.84
C GLN A 85 14.05 -14.96 -5.56
N LEU A 86 12.93 -14.61 -4.96
CA LEU A 86 12.90 -13.97 -3.64
C LEU A 86 13.50 -14.91 -2.57
N ASP A 87 14.10 -14.33 -1.56
CA ASP A 87 14.67 -15.08 -0.42
C ASP A 87 13.72 -15.15 0.77
N ALA A 88 12.83 -14.16 0.92
CA ALA A 88 11.72 -14.12 1.88
C ALA A 88 10.76 -12.98 1.53
N TRP A 89 9.55 -13.03 2.09
CA TRP A 89 8.58 -11.96 2.04
C TRP A 89 7.78 -11.86 3.35
N VAL A 90 7.14 -10.70 3.57
CA VAL A 90 6.21 -10.46 4.66
C VAL A 90 4.85 -10.10 4.06
N PRO A 91 3.71 -10.62 4.57
CA PRO A 91 2.39 -10.20 4.08
C PRO A 91 2.11 -8.73 4.44
N GLY A 92 1.60 -7.96 3.48
CA GLY A 92 1.01 -6.67 3.73
C GLY A 92 -0.46 -6.78 4.14
N ASN A 93 -1.12 -5.64 4.40
CA ASN A 93 -2.52 -5.66 4.83
C ASN A 93 -3.48 -6.12 3.73
N TRP A 94 -3.17 -5.92 2.47
CA TRP A 94 -3.98 -6.38 1.34
C TRP A 94 -3.77 -7.85 0.99
N ASP A 95 -2.67 -8.47 1.44
CA ASP A 95 -2.46 -9.89 1.25
C ASP A 95 -3.42 -10.75 2.08
N PHE A 96 -4.04 -10.16 3.12
CA PHE A 96 -5.13 -10.76 3.88
C PHE A 96 -6.52 -10.60 3.22
N ALA A 97 -6.62 -9.93 2.07
CA ALA A 97 -7.91 -9.55 1.45
C ALA A 97 -8.84 -10.72 1.17
N TYR A 98 -8.28 -11.89 0.95
CA TYR A 98 -9.05 -13.10 0.59
C TYR A 98 -9.22 -14.08 1.77
N GLY A 99 -8.85 -13.65 2.99
CA GLY A 99 -8.92 -14.44 4.21
C GLY A 99 -7.72 -15.35 4.46
N LYS A 100 -7.68 -15.92 5.65
CA LYS A 100 -6.56 -16.73 6.14
C LYS A 100 -6.26 -17.94 5.25
N GLU A 101 -7.28 -18.67 4.85
CA GLU A 101 -7.13 -19.90 4.07
C GLU A 101 -6.49 -19.64 2.70
N GLN A 102 -6.87 -18.54 2.05
CA GLN A 102 -6.26 -18.16 0.78
C GLN A 102 -4.81 -17.68 0.97
N LEU A 103 -4.53 -16.88 2.01
CA LEU A 103 -3.16 -16.47 2.32
C LEU A 103 -2.27 -17.67 2.60
N GLU A 104 -2.75 -18.67 3.34
CA GLU A 104 -2.03 -19.90 3.61
C GLU A 104 -1.75 -20.69 2.33
N LEU A 105 -2.75 -20.81 1.43
CA LEU A 105 -2.58 -21.43 0.13
C LEU A 105 -1.47 -20.74 -0.68
N LEU A 106 -1.52 -19.40 -0.78
CA LEU A 106 -0.53 -18.61 -1.51
C LEU A 106 0.86 -18.77 -0.89
N ALA A 107 0.96 -18.63 0.43
CA ALA A 107 2.22 -18.77 1.17
C ALA A 107 2.88 -20.14 0.98
N ASN A 108 2.09 -21.22 1.04
CA ASN A 108 2.57 -22.59 0.85
C ASN A 108 2.92 -22.92 -0.61
N SER A 109 2.43 -22.14 -1.58
CA SER A 109 2.75 -22.30 -3.01
C SER A 109 4.08 -21.66 -3.39
N LEU A 110 4.65 -20.82 -2.51
CA LEU A 110 5.90 -20.08 -2.80
C LEU A 110 7.14 -20.89 -2.36
N PRO A 111 8.26 -20.82 -3.13
CA PRO A 111 9.50 -21.53 -2.82
C PRO A 111 10.34 -20.85 -1.71
N PHE A 112 9.87 -19.76 -1.14
CA PHE A 112 10.55 -18.99 -0.10
C PHE A 112 9.61 -18.75 1.12
N PRO A 113 10.16 -18.51 2.32
CA PRO A 113 9.37 -18.41 3.53
C PRO A 113 8.54 -17.15 3.58
N THR A 114 7.32 -17.27 4.14
CA THR A 114 6.45 -16.17 4.56
C THR A 114 6.73 -15.83 6.02
N LEU A 115 7.07 -14.58 6.30
CA LEU A 115 7.51 -14.14 7.62
C LEU A 115 6.51 -13.18 8.26
N ALA A 116 6.09 -13.43 9.51
CA ALA A 116 5.37 -12.46 10.33
C ALA A 116 5.48 -12.88 11.81
N CYS A 117 6.21 -12.11 12.62
CA CYS A 117 6.35 -12.42 14.05
C CYS A 117 5.19 -11.91 14.90
N ASN A 118 4.42 -10.93 14.39
CA ASN A 118 3.33 -10.26 15.10
C ASN A 118 1.92 -10.75 14.71
N VAL A 119 1.84 -11.86 13.98
CA VAL A 119 0.57 -12.53 13.65
C VAL A 119 0.62 -13.96 14.17
N THR A 120 -0.44 -14.34 14.88
CA THR A 120 -0.63 -15.73 15.32
C THR A 120 -2.00 -16.23 14.84
N SER A 121 -2.08 -17.52 14.53
CA SER A 121 -3.37 -18.14 14.27
C SER A 121 -4.09 -18.43 15.59
N GLU A 122 -5.42 -18.35 15.58
CA GLU A 122 -6.25 -18.88 16.68
C GLU A 122 -6.09 -20.40 16.82
N ASP A 123 -5.71 -21.12 15.75
CA ASP A 123 -5.32 -22.53 15.80
C ASP A 123 -3.79 -22.63 15.97
N PRO A 124 -3.28 -23.13 17.12
CA PRO A 124 -1.85 -23.30 17.36
C PRO A 124 -1.15 -24.30 16.42
N ALA A 125 -1.90 -25.12 15.68
CA ALA A 125 -1.34 -26.05 14.71
C ALA A 125 -0.92 -25.36 13.40
N ASP A 126 -1.40 -24.14 13.14
CA ASP A 126 -1.04 -23.37 11.96
C ASP A 126 0.37 -22.79 12.08
N THR A 127 1.23 -23.13 11.13
CA THR A 127 2.64 -22.74 11.14
C THR A 127 3.12 -22.14 9.81
N PHE A 128 2.21 -21.65 8.96
CA PHE A 128 2.59 -21.11 7.65
C PHE A 128 3.31 -19.75 7.75
N LEU A 129 3.09 -18.97 8.80
CA LEU A 129 3.83 -17.75 9.11
C LEU A 129 4.98 -18.06 10.06
N LYS A 130 6.21 -17.73 9.66
CA LYS A 130 7.39 -17.90 10.50
C LYS A 130 7.78 -16.54 11.10
N PRO A 131 8.23 -16.46 12.37
CA PRO A 131 8.66 -15.19 12.96
C PRO A 131 9.91 -14.63 12.29
N PHE A 132 10.84 -15.50 11.89
CA PHE A 132 12.07 -15.15 11.19
C PHE A 132 12.63 -16.34 10.41
N THR A 133 13.63 -16.06 9.58
CA THR A 133 14.49 -17.07 8.94
C THR A 133 15.95 -16.66 9.02
N ILE A 134 16.86 -17.62 8.88
CA ILE A 134 18.30 -17.35 8.75
C ILE A 134 18.73 -17.77 7.35
N LYS A 135 19.33 -16.84 6.60
CA LYS A 135 19.94 -17.09 5.29
C LYS A 135 21.44 -16.95 5.39
N GLU A 136 22.16 -17.88 4.80
CA GLU A 136 23.60 -17.78 4.65
C GLU A 136 23.95 -17.44 3.20
N VAL A 137 24.61 -16.30 3.00
CA VAL A 137 25.02 -15.79 1.70
C VAL A 137 26.53 -15.59 1.73
N GLN A 138 27.29 -16.44 1.04
CA GLN A 138 28.76 -16.40 0.98
C GLN A 138 29.44 -16.30 2.37
N GLY A 139 28.92 -17.10 3.31
CA GLY A 139 29.45 -17.15 4.68
C GLY A 139 29.08 -15.91 5.54
N ILE A 140 28.11 -15.11 5.12
CA ILE A 140 27.43 -14.10 5.93
C ILE A 140 26.10 -14.68 6.36
N LYS A 141 25.86 -14.78 7.67
CA LYS A 141 24.58 -15.22 8.22
C LYS A 141 23.68 -14.00 8.48
N VAL A 142 22.53 -13.97 7.82
CA VAL A 142 21.55 -12.89 7.92
C VAL A 142 20.30 -13.44 8.59
N GLY A 143 19.93 -12.89 9.73
CA GLY A 143 18.63 -13.10 10.36
C GLY A 143 17.61 -12.14 9.76
N ILE A 144 16.52 -12.67 9.21
CA ILE A 144 15.45 -11.88 8.59
C ILE A 144 14.20 -12.08 9.41
N ILE A 145 13.78 -11.04 10.14
CA ILE A 145 12.56 -11.03 10.96
C ILE A 145 11.44 -10.45 10.07
N GLY A 146 10.24 -11.06 10.07
CA GLY A 146 9.07 -10.51 9.40
C GLY A 146 8.15 -9.76 10.35
N LEU A 147 7.57 -8.65 9.88
CA LEU A 147 6.63 -7.84 10.66
C LEU A 147 5.55 -7.27 9.74
N THR A 148 4.32 -7.76 9.87
CA THR A 148 3.19 -7.29 9.06
C THR A 148 2.48 -6.08 9.69
N TYR A 149 1.56 -5.46 8.92
CA TYR A 149 0.74 -4.34 9.39
C TYR A 149 -0.08 -4.73 10.63
N PRO A 150 0.04 -3.99 11.74
CA PRO A 150 -0.48 -4.45 13.03
C PRO A 150 -1.98 -4.19 13.26
N TYR A 151 -2.67 -3.49 12.36
CA TYR A 151 -4.06 -3.06 12.52
C TYR A 151 -5.00 -3.61 11.45
N VAL A 152 -4.71 -4.79 10.89
CA VAL A 152 -5.58 -5.44 9.89
C VAL A 152 -6.98 -5.67 10.47
N ASP A 153 -7.09 -6.14 11.71
CA ASP A 153 -8.35 -6.37 12.42
C ASP A 153 -9.12 -5.10 12.75
N GLU A 154 -8.43 -3.95 12.89
CA GLU A 154 -9.06 -2.68 13.22
C GLU A 154 -9.49 -1.87 11.98
N THR A 155 -8.70 -1.89 10.91
CA THR A 155 -8.84 -0.97 9.77
C THR A 155 -9.37 -1.63 8.51
N MET A 156 -9.20 -2.95 8.36
CA MET A 156 -9.68 -3.70 7.21
C MET A 156 -11.05 -4.35 7.50
N PRO A 157 -11.75 -4.90 6.48
CA PRO A 157 -12.94 -5.72 6.70
C PRO A 157 -12.67 -6.90 7.64
N ASP A 158 -13.63 -7.28 8.47
CA ASP A 158 -13.47 -8.35 9.47
C ASP A 158 -13.07 -9.71 8.85
N SER A 159 -13.43 -9.94 7.57
CA SER A 159 -13.03 -11.15 6.86
C SER A 159 -11.53 -11.29 6.64
N PHE A 160 -10.75 -10.17 6.68
CA PHE A 160 -9.31 -10.19 6.48
C PHE A 160 -8.57 -10.78 7.69
N SER A 161 -9.07 -10.52 8.90
CA SER A 161 -8.43 -10.93 10.16
C SER A 161 -9.04 -12.16 10.81
N LYS A 162 -10.15 -12.69 10.26
CA LYS A 162 -10.84 -13.82 10.88
C LYS A 162 -9.90 -15.01 11.06
N GLY A 163 -9.83 -15.53 12.31
CA GLY A 163 -8.96 -16.65 12.69
C GLY A 163 -7.50 -16.27 12.92
N LEU A 164 -7.16 -14.96 12.89
CA LEU A 164 -5.83 -14.43 13.14
C LEU A 164 -5.87 -13.38 14.25
N VAL A 165 -4.78 -13.32 15.02
CA VAL A 165 -4.57 -12.34 16.10
C VAL A 165 -3.34 -11.51 15.75
N PHE A 166 -3.49 -10.19 15.78
CA PHE A 166 -2.45 -9.23 15.45
C PHE A 166 -1.93 -8.53 16.71
N SER A 167 -0.62 -8.29 16.78
CA SER A 167 0.00 -7.47 17.81
C SER A 167 0.77 -6.30 17.19
N LYS A 168 1.20 -5.34 18.02
CA LYS A 168 2.04 -4.22 17.57
C LYS A 168 3.46 -4.63 17.18
N GLY A 169 3.85 -5.85 17.45
CA GLY A 169 5.11 -6.44 17.03
C GLY A 169 6.35 -6.03 17.82
N VAL A 170 6.28 -5.08 18.75
CA VAL A 170 7.45 -4.57 19.50
C VAL A 170 8.09 -5.66 20.34
N ASP A 171 7.31 -6.39 21.15
CA ASP A 171 7.81 -7.43 22.04
C ASP A 171 8.20 -8.68 21.25
N GLU A 172 7.47 -9.01 20.19
CA GLU A 172 7.77 -10.13 19.30
C GLU A 172 9.08 -9.89 18.55
N THR A 173 9.30 -8.68 18.02
CA THR A 173 10.56 -8.31 17.37
C THR A 173 11.72 -8.38 18.35
N ARG A 174 11.56 -7.85 19.57
CA ARG A 174 12.60 -7.94 20.62
C ARG A 174 12.95 -9.38 20.98
N LYS A 175 11.95 -10.27 21.02
CA LYS A 175 12.16 -11.71 21.24
C LYS A 175 12.95 -12.33 20.09
N CYS A 176 12.57 -12.05 18.84
CA CYS A 176 13.30 -12.55 17.67
C CYS A 176 14.76 -12.06 17.63
N VAL A 177 15.03 -10.78 17.90
CA VAL A 177 16.38 -10.22 18.00
C VAL A 177 17.20 -10.95 19.08
N THR A 178 16.57 -11.20 20.25
CA THR A 178 17.24 -11.93 21.35
C THR A 178 17.59 -13.36 20.94
N GLU A 179 16.70 -14.04 20.23
CA GLU A 179 16.92 -15.40 19.75
C GLU A 179 18.02 -15.46 18.68
N LEU A 180 18.08 -14.50 17.77
CA LEU A 180 19.09 -14.41 16.71
C LEU A 180 20.47 -14.02 17.22
N LYS A 181 20.56 -13.45 18.42
CA LYS A 181 21.81 -12.92 18.97
C LYS A 181 22.90 -14.00 19.07
N GLY A 182 24.04 -13.72 18.45
CA GLY A 182 25.19 -14.61 18.38
C GLY A 182 25.05 -15.77 17.39
N GLN A 183 23.95 -15.86 16.67
CA GLN A 183 23.73 -16.85 15.60
C GLN A 183 23.96 -16.26 14.21
N VAL A 184 23.83 -14.93 14.07
CA VAL A 184 23.90 -14.22 12.78
C VAL A 184 24.90 -13.06 12.83
N ASP A 185 25.35 -12.65 11.64
CA ASP A 185 26.25 -11.51 11.43
C ASP A 185 25.48 -10.19 11.22
N LEU A 186 24.21 -10.28 10.77
CA LEU A 186 23.35 -9.13 10.45
C LEU A 186 21.90 -9.48 10.80
N VAL A 187 21.17 -8.54 11.41
CA VAL A 187 19.74 -8.64 11.70
C VAL A 187 18.96 -7.66 10.81
N LEU A 188 18.14 -8.20 9.91
CA LEU A 188 17.22 -7.45 9.07
C LEU A 188 15.80 -7.58 9.63
N LEU A 189 15.06 -6.48 9.66
CA LEU A 189 13.62 -6.46 9.83
C LEU A 189 12.97 -6.16 8.49
N LEU A 190 12.25 -7.12 7.94
CA LEU A 190 11.41 -6.96 6.75
C LEU A 190 10.01 -6.60 7.25
N SER A 191 9.60 -5.35 7.04
CA SER A 191 8.44 -4.76 7.71
C SER A 191 7.41 -4.23 6.72
N HIS A 192 6.14 -4.48 7.02
CA HIS A 192 4.99 -3.87 6.37
C HIS A 192 4.18 -2.96 7.32
N MET A 193 4.83 -2.35 8.31
CA MET A 193 4.14 -1.47 9.28
C MET A 193 3.90 -0.06 8.76
N GLY A 194 4.74 0.43 7.86
CA GLY A 194 4.81 1.81 7.41
C GLY A 194 5.92 2.60 8.08
N LEU A 195 6.50 3.54 7.34
CA LEU A 195 7.70 4.28 7.73
C LEU A 195 7.61 4.93 9.13
N PRO A 196 6.52 5.61 9.53
CA PRO A 196 6.44 6.22 10.85
C PRO A 196 6.53 5.19 11.99
N LEU A 197 5.89 4.03 11.84
CA LEU A 197 5.90 2.97 12.84
C LEU A 197 7.26 2.29 12.91
N ASP A 198 7.90 2.07 11.76
CA ASP A 198 9.23 1.45 11.66
C ASP A 198 10.32 2.32 12.28
N VAL A 199 10.24 3.64 12.08
CA VAL A 199 11.13 4.61 12.73
C VAL A 199 10.94 4.61 14.24
N GLU A 200 9.70 4.55 14.73
CA GLU A 200 9.41 4.43 16.16
C GLU A 200 9.89 3.09 16.72
N LEU A 201 9.67 1.99 16.00
CA LEU A 201 10.15 0.66 16.42
C LEU A 201 11.68 0.63 16.59
N ALA A 202 12.42 1.29 15.70
CA ALA A 202 13.88 1.43 15.81
C ALA A 202 14.32 2.18 17.08
N THR A 203 13.45 3.00 17.70
CA THR A 203 13.72 3.62 19.00
C THR A 203 13.48 2.69 20.19
N LEU A 204 12.63 1.66 20.00
CA LEU A 204 12.12 0.78 21.06
C LEU A 204 12.82 -0.57 21.12
N VAL A 205 13.47 -1.01 20.04
CA VAL A 205 14.09 -2.33 19.91
C VAL A 205 15.53 -2.20 19.45
N ASP A 206 16.48 -2.48 20.33
CA ASP A 206 17.88 -2.50 20.00
C ASP A 206 18.29 -3.80 19.29
N GLY A 207 19.34 -3.75 18.48
CA GLY A 207 19.97 -4.92 17.86
C GLY A 207 19.38 -5.28 16.48
N ILE A 208 18.62 -4.39 15.86
CA ILE A 208 18.26 -4.42 14.45
C ILE A 208 19.27 -3.58 13.69
N ASP A 209 19.91 -4.13 12.66
CA ASP A 209 20.88 -3.39 11.84
C ASP A 209 20.18 -2.60 10.73
N ILE A 210 19.20 -3.22 10.06
CA ILE A 210 18.48 -2.62 8.93
C ILE A 210 16.99 -2.94 9.02
N ILE A 211 16.13 -1.94 8.75
CA ILE A 211 14.69 -2.11 8.51
C ILE A 211 14.40 -1.81 7.04
N LEU A 212 13.83 -2.81 6.37
CA LEU A 212 13.27 -2.70 5.03
C LEU A 212 11.76 -2.48 5.19
N SER A 213 11.33 -1.22 5.13
CA SER A 213 9.96 -0.77 5.38
C SER A 213 9.06 -0.93 4.15
N GLY A 214 7.76 -1.09 4.34
CA GLY A 214 6.72 -1.12 3.30
C GLY A 214 5.48 -0.31 3.72
N HIS A 215 4.31 -0.56 3.08
CA HIS A 215 2.98 -0.06 3.43
C HIS A 215 2.74 1.43 3.15
N SER A 216 3.63 2.34 3.51
CA SER A 216 3.40 3.79 3.37
C SER A 216 3.76 4.33 1.98
N HIS A 217 4.36 3.52 1.11
CA HIS A 217 4.77 3.83 -0.27
C HIS A 217 5.79 4.97 -0.36
N ASP A 218 6.59 5.16 0.70
CA ASP A 218 7.60 6.21 0.72
C ASP A 218 8.77 5.90 -0.21
N ARG A 219 9.18 6.87 -0.99
CA ARG A 219 10.36 6.84 -1.85
C ARG A 219 11.52 7.43 -1.09
N ILE A 220 12.27 6.59 -0.38
CA ILE A 220 13.39 7.02 0.44
C ILE A 220 14.64 7.07 -0.44
N GLU A 221 15.13 8.27 -0.74
CA GLU A 221 16.39 8.48 -1.47
C GLU A 221 17.60 8.53 -0.52
N GLN A 222 17.37 8.98 0.71
CA GLN A 222 18.38 9.08 1.77
C GLN A 222 17.95 8.23 2.96
N PRO A 223 18.69 7.16 3.31
CA PRO A 223 18.35 6.31 4.46
C PRO A 223 18.19 7.11 5.76
N ILE A 224 17.22 6.73 6.56
CA ILE A 224 17.02 7.27 7.89
C ILE A 224 17.83 6.41 8.87
N THR A 225 18.59 7.01 9.77
CA THR A 225 19.32 6.29 10.82
C THR A 225 18.76 6.63 12.18
N VAL A 226 18.32 5.62 12.94
CA VAL A 226 17.76 5.75 14.29
C VAL A 226 18.42 4.73 15.21
N ASN A 227 19.05 5.18 16.29
CA ASN A 227 19.77 4.33 17.26
C ASN A 227 20.74 3.32 16.60
N GLY A 228 21.35 3.70 15.46
CA GLY A 228 22.24 2.83 14.71
C GLY A 228 21.54 1.89 13.72
N THR A 229 20.21 1.82 13.72
CA THR A 229 19.41 1.08 12.73
C THR A 229 19.21 1.90 11.48
N VAL A 230 19.47 1.33 10.30
CA VAL A 230 19.24 1.95 8.99
C VAL A 230 17.83 1.60 8.52
N VAL A 231 17.01 2.60 8.19
CA VAL A 231 15.63 2.41 7.70
C VAL A 231 15.52 2.92 6.27
N VAL A 232 15.00 2.07 5.36
CA VAL A 232 14.77 2.38 3.96
C VAL A 232 13.41 1.88 3.50
N GLN A 233 12.86 2.48 2.42
CA GLN A 233 11.65 2.02 1.76
C GLN A 233 11.73 2.32 0.27
N ALA A 234 11.22 1.41 -0.58
CA ALA A 234 11.42 1.43 -2.02
C ALA A 234 10.15 1.82 -2.82
N GLY A 235 9.38 2.80 -2.33
CA GLY A 235 8.19 3.28 -3.05
C GLY A 235 7.11 2.19 -3.18
N SER A 236 6.59 1.99 -4.41
CA SER A 236 5.52 1.01 -4.66
C SER A 236 5.41 0.65 -6.15
N SER A 237 4.39 -0.17 -6.48
CA SER A 237 3.91 -0.42 -7.84
C SER A 237 4.96 -1.04 -8.78
N SER A 238 5.92 -1.82 -8.28
CA SER A 238 7.07 -2.34 -9.04
C SER A 238 7.89 -1.25 -9.78
N SER A 239 7.65 0.03 -9.48
CA SER A 239 8.33 1.17 -10.10
C SER A 239 9.72 1.41 -9.56
N PHE A 240 10.04 0.86 -8.39
CA PHE A 240 11.31 1.10 -7.70
C PHE A 240 11.85 -0.17 -7.04
N LEU A 241 13.19 -0.21 -6.90
CA LEU A 241 13.90 -1.13 -6.03
C LEU A 241 14.80 -0.36 -5.08
N GLY A 242 14.83 -0.76 -3.82
CA GLY A 242 15.86 -0.35 -2.88
C GLY A 242 17.09 -1.25 -3.04
N LYS A 243 18.25 -0.70 -3.36
CA LYS A 243 19.52 -1.42 -3.42
C LYS A 243 20.42 -0.93 -2.29
N LEU A 244 20.76 -1.83 -1.37
CA LEU A 244 21.63 -1.54 -0.24
C LEU A 244 22.86 -2.44 -0.31
N ASP A 245 24.02 -1.85 -0.57
CA ASP A 245 25.32 -2.52 -0.54
C ASP A 245 25.93 -2.36 0.84
N VAL A 246 26.09 -3.46 1.58
CA VAL A 246 26.58 -3.49 2.96
C VAL A 246 27.97 -4.08 3.02
N THR A 247 28.84 -3.44 3.79
CA THR A 247 30.19 -3.95 4.12
C THR A 247 30.24 -4.40 5.57
N LEU A 248 30.62 -5.67 5.80
CA LEU A 248 30.77 -6.24 7.13
C LEU A 248 32.24 -6.48 7.46
N GLU A 249 32.62 -6.17 8.68
CA GLU A 249 33.91 -6.53 9.27
C GLU A 249 33.69 -7.17 10.65
N ASN A 250 34.30 -8.33 10.88
CA ASN A 250 34.18 -9.08 12.14
C ASN A 250 32.71 -9.37 12.58
N GLY A 251 31.81 -9.63 11.61
CA GLY A 251 30.40 -9.90 11.88
C GLY A 251 29.60 -8.68 12.30
N LYS A 252 30.00 -7.47 11.88
CA LYS A 252 29.28 -6.21 12.12
C LYS A 252 29.24 -5.39 10.85
N MET A 253 28.15 -4.68 10.66
CA MET A 253 28.00 -3.67 9.61
C MET A 253 28.91 -2.47 9.92
N GLU A 254 29.87 -2.20 9.04
CA GLU A 254 30.82 -1.08 9.16
C GLU A 254 30.44 0.10 8.24
N ASP A 255 29.90 -0.23 7.06
CA ASP A 255 29.53 0.79 6.06
C ASP A 255 28.43 0.28 5.17
N TYR A 256 27.66 1.20 4.57
CA TYR A 256 26.64 0.89 3.59
C TYR A 256 26.50 1.99 2.54
N GLN A 257 26.02 1.60 1.36
CA GLN A 257 25.61 2.52 0.29
C GLN A 257 24.19 2.14 -0.13
N TYR A 258 23.32 3.12 -0.28
CA TYR A 258 21.94 2.92 -0.68
C TYR A 258 21.61 3.68 -1.96
N GLU A 259 20.82 3.07 -2.82
CA GLU A 259 20.27 3.66 -4.03
C GLU A 259 18.79 3.25 -4.16
N LEU A 260 17.90 4.23 -4.35
CA LEU A 260 16.53 4.00 -4.80
C LEU A 260 16.56 3.96 -6.34
N VAL A 261 16.43 2.77 -6.90
CA VAL A 261 16.55 2.53 -8.34
C VAL A 261 15.17 2.58 -8.97
N ALA A 262 14.90 3.59 -9.81
CA ALA A 262 13.67 3.62 -10.61
C ALA A 262 13.78 2.63 -11.79
N MET A 263 12.79 1.77 -11.95
CA MET A 263 12.70 0.76 -13.01
C MET A 263 12.19 1.40 -14.31
N ASP A 264 12.97 2.29 -14.88
CA ASP A 264 12.65 3.05 -16.10
C ASP A 264 13.25 2.42 -17.38
N GLU A 265 13.23 3.18 -18.45
CA GLU A 265 13.69 2.75 -19.79
C GLU A 265 15.17 2.36 -19.89
N ARG A 266 15.99 2.66 -18.86
CA ARG A 266 17.40 2.26 -18.81
C ARG A 266 17.56 0.73 -18.66
N PHE A 267 16.52 0.04 -18.18
CA PHE A 267 16.55 -1.39 -17.91
C PHE A 267 15.69 -2.14 -18.95
N PRO A 268 16.25 -3.15 -19.64
CA PRO A 268 15.49 -4.01 -20.54
C PRO A 268 14.60 -5.00 -19.76
N ASP A 269 13.63 -5.58 -20.44
CA ASP A 269 12.79 -6.64 -19.91
C ASP A 269 13.51 -7.99 -19.90
N ASP A 270 13.20 -8.84 -18.93
CA ASP A 270 13.48 -10.28 -18.99
C ASP A 270 12.43 -10.96 -19.88
N GLU A 271 12.85 -11.62 -20.95
CA GLU A 271 11.94 -12.21 -21.96
C GLU A 271 11.05 -13.31 -21.38
N GLU A 272 11.57 -14.13 -20.47
CA GLU A 272 10.79 -15.20 -19.81
C GLU A 272 9.70 -14.60 -18.92
N MET A 273 10.05 -13.62 -18.09
CA MET A 273 9.09 -12.93 -17.24
C MET A 273 8.05 -12.16 -18.08
N ALA A 274 8.47 -11.52 -19.16
CA ALA A 274 7.54 -10.83 -20.08
C ALA A 274 6.50 -11.79 -20.67
N GLY A 275 6.92 -13.01 -21.03
CA GLY A 275 6.01 -14.07 -21.46
C GLY A 275 4.99 -14.46 -20.38
N ILE A 276 5.45 -14.69 -19.14
CA ILE A 276 4.57 -15.00 -18.00
C ILE A 276 3.55 -13.88 -17.75
N ILE A 277 3.99 -12.63 -17.79
CA ILE A 277 3.08 -11.49 -17.58
C ILE A 277 2.08 -11.35 -18.73
N ALA A 278 2.50 -11.59 -19.98
CA ALA A 278 1.60 -11.60 -21.12
C ALA A 278 0.49 -12.65 -20.95
N ASP A 279 0.83 -13.86 -20.50
CA ASP A 279 -0.13 -14.95 -20.26
C ASP A 279 -1.11 -14.59 -19.13
N ILE A 280 -0.63 -13.95 -18.06
CA ILE A 280 -1.49 -13.46 -16.96
C ILE A 280 -2.49 -12.40 -17.44
N LEU A 281 -2.07 -11.52 -18.35
CA LEU A 281 -2.87 -10.40 -18.83
C LEU A 281 -3.75 -10.73 -20.04
N GLU A 282 -3.50 -11.87 -20.72
CA GLU A 282 -4.24 -12.27 -21.91
C GLU A 282 -5.76 -12.36 -21.69
N PRO A 283 -6.29 -12.96 -20.59
CA PRO A 283 -7.72 -13.03 -20.34
C PRO A 283 -8.43 -11.67 -20.19
N TYR A 284 -7.69 -10.60 -19.95
CA TYR A 284 -8.20 -9.25 -19.62
C TYR A 284 -7.99 -8.23 -20.74
N GLN A 285 -7.73 -8.69 -21.98
CA GLN A 285 -7.49 -7.81 -23.13
C GLN A 285 -8.72 -6.97 -23.48
N GLN A 286 -9.91 -7.48 -23.23
CA GLN A 286 -11.14 -6.74 -23.48
C GLN A 286 -11.21 -5.51 -22.56
N GLU A 287 -11.00 -5.67 -21.26
CA GLU A 287 -11.02 -4.59 -20.27
C GLU A 287 -9.88 -3.59 -20.51
N ARG A 288 -8.71 -4.06 -20.95
CA ARG A 288 -7.55 -3.22 -21.29
C ARG A 288 -7.77 -2.33 -22.51
N THR A 289 -8.67 -2.71 -23.41
CA THR A 289 -8.95 -1.96 -24.66
C THR A 289 -10.32 -1.29 -24.65
N ASN A 290 -11.23 -1.66 -23.75
CA ASN A 290 -12.56 -1.07 -23.67
C ASN A 290 -12.49 0.31 -23.01
N VAL A 291 -12.57 1.38 -23.84
CA VAL A 291 -12.63 2.77 -23.36
C VAL A 291 -14.00 3.07 -22.78
N VAL A 292 -14.05 3.46 -21.52
CA VAL A 292 -15.29 3.74 -20.76
C VAL A 292 -15.51 5.23 -20.53
N GLY A 293 -14.52 6.09 -20.79
CA GLY A 293 -14.61 7.55 -20.64
C GLY A 293 -13.30 8.23 -20.98
N LYS A 294 -13.24 9.53 -20.68
CA LYS A 294 -12.05 10.37 -20.88
C LYS A 294 -11.78 11.26 -19.69
N THR A 295 -10.53 11.67 -19.53
CA THR A 295 -10.11 12.67 -18.56
C THR A 295 -9.13 13.68 -19.15
N ASP A 296 -9.30 14.97 -18.78
CA ASP A 296 -8.32 16.02 -19.06
C ASP A 296 -7.26 16.15 -17.96
N SER A 297 -7.50 15.51 -16.82
CA SER A 297 -6.61 15.53 -15.67
C SER A 297 -5.76 14.26 -15.59
N ILE A 298 -4.53 14.37 -15.09
CA ILE A 298 -3.76 13.19 -14.66
C ILE A 298 -4.44 12.63 -13.39
N LEU A 299 -4.94 11.40 -13.46
CA LEU A 299 -5.53 10.74 -12.29
C LEU A 299 -4.43 10.07 -11.48
N HIS A 300 -4.19 10.54 -10.24
CA HIS A 300 -3.19 9.99 -9.34
C HIS A 300 -3.62 10.12 -7.87
N ARG A 301 -2.93 9.45 -6.95
CA ARG A 301 -3.12 9.52 -5.48
C ARG A 301 -1.92 10.08 -4.72
N MET A 302 -0.97 10.74 -5.40
CA MET A 302 0.29 11.21 -4.82
C MET A 302 0.15 12.53 -4.03
N THR A 303 -1.01 12.75 -3.41
CA THR A 303 -1.28 13.92 -2.57
C THR A 303 -2.03 13.53 -1.31
N LEU A 304 -1.64 14.12 -0.19
CA LEU A 304 -2.17 13.78 1.13
C LEU A 304 -3.63 14.20 1.31
N ASN A 305 -3.98 15.41 0.89
CA ASN A 305 -5.29 16.01 1.19
C ASN A 305 -6.37 15.56 0.20
N GLU A 306 -6.15 15.81 -1.07
CA GLU A 306 -7.06 15.46 -2.17
C GLU A 306 -6.25 14.92 -3.35
N ALA A 307 -6.85 14.03 -4.12
CA ALA A 307 -6.21 13.48 -5.30
C ALA A 307 -7.22 13.38 -6.46
N PRO A 308 -6.82 13.71 -7.70
CA PRO A 308 -7.71 13.67 -8.87
C PRO A 308 -8.38 12.30 -9.08
N MET A 309 -7.66 11.21 -8.82
CA MET A 309 -8.19 9.85 -8.93
C MET A 309 -9.33 9.58 -7.94
N ASP A 310 -9.20 10.02 -6.70
CA ASP A 310 -10.25 9.88 -5.68
C ASP A 310 -11.40 10.85 -5.90
N LYS A 311 -11.14 12.01 -6.53
CA LYS A 311 -12.16 12.96 -6.91
C LYS A 311 -13.11 12.38 -7.96
N LEU A 312 -12.59 11.64 -8.94
CA LEU A 312 -13.42 10.89 -9.89
C LEU A 312 -14.38 9.93 -9.16
N ILE A 313 -13.88 9.20 -8.16
CA ILE A 313 -14.69 8.25 -7.38
C ILE A 313 -15.79 8.98 -6.60
N THR A 314 -15.43 10.00 -5.84
CA THR A 314 -16.40 10.69 -4.95
C THR A 314 -17.39 11.56 -5.70
N ASP A 315 -17.01 12.16 -6.83
CA ASP A 315 -17.95 12.88 -7.71
C ASP A 315 -18.95 11.92 -8.37
N ALA A 316 -18.50 10.73 -8.80
CA ALA A 316 -19.39 9.70 -9.33
C ALA A 316 -20.41 9.22 -8.27
N TYR A 317 -19.97 9.01 -7.03
CA TYR A 317 -20.85 8.62 -5.93
C TYR A 317 -21.87 9.73 -5.60
N LEU A 318 -21.42 10.99 -5.55
CA LEU A 318 -22.31 12.13 -5.30
C LEU A 318 -23.35 12.29 -6.41
N ASN A 319 -22.95 12.06 -7.67
CA ASN A 319 -23.86 12.12 -8.83
C ASN A 319 -24.90 10.99 -8.85
N ALA A 320 -24.53 9.81 -8.34
CA ALA A 320 -25.39 8.62 -8.39
C ALA A 320 -26.55 8.65 -7.39
N PHE A 321 -26.42 9.41 -6.30
CA PHE A 321 -27.39 9.48 -5.22
C PHE A 321 -27.74 10.93 -4.87
N ASP A 322 -29.01 11.16 -4.46
CA ASP A 322 -29.44 12.46 -3.93
C ASP A 322 -28.93 12.62 -2.49
N THR A 323 -27.62 12.95 -2.38
CA THR A 323 -26.91 13.10 -1.10
C THR A 323 -26.19 14.44 -1.00
N ASP A 324 -25.95 14.91 0.24
CA ASP A 324 -25.21 16.15 0.50
C ASP A 324 -23.71 15.98 0.29
N LEU A 325 -23.22 14.76 0.53
CA LEU A 325 -21.80 14.40 0.59
C LEU A 325 -21.55 13.02 -0.01
N ALA A 326 -20.38 12.84 -0.55
CA ALA A 326 -19.85 11.51 -0.86
C ALA A 326 -18.45 11.32 -0.28
N PHE A 327 -18.15 10.10 0.16
CA PHE A 327 -16.85 9.75 0.71
C PHE A 327 -16.29 8.48 0.07
N SER A 328 -14.97 8.45 -0.03
CA SER A 328 -14.16 7.26 -0.33
C SER A 328 -13.03 7.15 0.69
N HIS A 329 -12.53 5.92 0.86
CA HIS A 329 -11.38 5.70 1.72
C HIS A 329 -10.12 6.34 1.09
N GLY A 330 -9.21 6.86 1.92
CA GLY A 330 -7.95 7.45 1.45
C GLY A 330 -6.89 6.38 1.16
N TRP A 331 -7.10 5.54 0.13
CA TRP A 331 -6.12 4.54 -0.29
C TRP A 331 -4.85 5.17 -0.89
N ARG A 332 -3.78 4.39 -0.98
CA ARG A 332 -2.50 4.80 -1.57
C ARG A 332 -2.14 4.08 -2.86
N TYR A 333 -2.72 2.91 -3.13
CA TYR A 333 -2.47 2.13 -4.33
C TYR A 333 -3.15 2.70 -5.59
N GLY A 334 -2.84 2.14 -6.75
CA GLY A 334 -3.36 2.51 -8.06
C GLY A 334 -2.36 3.37 -8.82
N THR A 335 -1.85 2.82 -9.94
CA THR A 335 -0.94 3.53 -10.82
C THR A 335 -1.63 4.72 -11.48
N PRO A 336 -0.90 5.83 -11.75
CA PRO A 336 -1.48 7.00 -12.40
C PRO A 336 -2.04 6.70 -13.79
N VAL A 337 -3.20 7.30 -14.10
CA VAL A 337 -3.80 7.28 -15.44
C VAL A 337 -3.55 8.63 -16.12
N PRO A 338 -2.92 8.69 -17.30
CA PRO A 338 -2.66 9.93 -18.01
C PRO A 338 -3.96 10.61 -18.48
N SER A 339 -3.88 11.89 -18.85
CA SER A 339 -4.96 12.52 -19.59
C SER A 339 -5.20 11.83 -20.92
N GLY A 340 -6.48 11.65 -21.28
CA GLY A 340 -6.89 10.89 -22.46
C GLY A 340 -8.01 9.91 -22.17
N ASP A 341 -7.95 8.75 -22.80
CA ASP A 341 -8.93 7.69 -22.63
C ASP A 341 -8.75 6.98 -21.27
N ILE A 342 -9.87 6.62 -20.64
CA ILE A 342 -9.93 5.77 -19.45
C ILE A 342 -10.49 4.42 -19.89
N THR A 343 -9.75 3.35 -19.66
CA THR A 343 -10.19 1.99 -19.94
C THR A 343 -10.93 1.36 -18.76
N GLU A 344 -11.64 0.28 -18.99
CA GLU A 344 -12.27 -0.49 -17.91
C GLU A 344 -11.21 -1.08 -16.97
N TYR A 345 -10.06 -1.49 -17.50
CA TYR A 345 -8.93 -1.97 -16.71
C TYR A 345 -8.38 -0.87 -15.78
N ASP A 346 -8.31 0.39 -16.25
CA ASP A 346 -7.91 1.51 -15.39
C ASP A 346 -8.86 1.68 -14.20
N LEU A 347 -10.19 1.51 -14.40
CA LEU A 347 -11.13 1.57 -13.28
C LEU A 347 -10.88 0.46 -12.25
N HIS A 348 -10.52 -0.75 -12.69
CA HIS A 348 -10.16 -1.83 -11.79
C HIS A 348 -8.82 -1.58 -11.07
N THR A 349 -7.92 -0.78 -11.63
CA THR A 349 -6.69 -0.33 -10.97
C THR A 349 -6.97 0.83 -10.00
N ILE A 350 -7.87 1.74 -10.37
CA ILE A 350 -8.31 2.86 -9.52
C ILE A 350 -9.04 2.37 -8.27
N ILE A 351 -9.95 1.40 -8.42
CA ILE A 351 -10.77 0.88 -7.32
C ILE A 351 -10.94 -0.65 -7.42
N PRO A 352 -9.86 -1.43 -7.19
CA PRO A 352 -9.86 -2.89 -7.37
C PRO A 352 -10.84 -3.62 -6.46
N THR A 353 -11.16 -3.06 -5.30
CA THR A 353 -12.17 -3.61 -4.39
C THR A 353 -13.58 -3.58 -4.96
N ASN A 354 -13.85 -2.70 -5.93
CA ASN A 354 -15.16 -2.49 -6.56
C ASN A 354 -16.32 -2.61 -5.56
N PRO A 355 -16.35 -1.82 -4.47
CA PRO A 355 -17.26 -2.01 -3.37
C PRO A 355 -18.72 -1.76 -3.77
N GLU A 356 -19.64 -2.48 -3.13
CA GLU A 356 -21.06 -2.12 -3.16
C GLU A 356 -21.26 -0.77 -2.49
N LEU A 357 -22.07 0.10 -3.11
CA LEU A 357 -22.33 1.44 -2.63
C LEU A 357 -23.49 1.47 -1.64
N PHE A 358 -23.38 2.40 -0.71
CA PHE A 358 -24.42 2.64 0.31
C PHE A 358 -24.71 4.12 0.46
N THR A 359 -25.89 4.43 0.99
CA THR A 359 -26.22 5.72 1.57
C THR A 359 -26.45 5.59 3.07
N MET A 360 -26.21 6.65 3.81
CA MET A 360 -26.50 6.73 5.24
C MET A 360 -26.83 8.17 5.64
N GLU A 361 -27.43 8.36 6.81
CA GLU A 361 -27.63 9.68 7.40
C GLU A 361 -26.77 9.83 8.66
N MET A 362 -26.19 11.00 8.83
CA MET A 362 -25.34 11.30 9.98
C MET A 362 -25.56 12.75 10.43
N THR A 363 -25.74 12.97 11.74
CA THR A 363 -25.79 14.35 12.26
C THR A 363 -24.47 15.05 12.07
N GLY A 364 -24.47 16.38 11.94
CA GLY A 364 -23.24 17.16 11.82
C GLY A 364 -22.25 16.87 12.95
N GLU A 365 -22.74 16.68 14.19
CA GLU A 365 -21.90 16.33 15.33
C GLU A 365 -21.17 14.97 15.12
N ARG A 366 -21.89 13.95 14.65
CA ARG A 366 -21.27 12.63 14.33
C ARG A 366 -20.27 12.73 13.19
N LEU A 367 -20.59 13.53 12.17
CA LEU A 367 -19.70 13.73 11.01
C LEU A 367 -18.39 14.40 11.44
N VAL A 368 -18.45 15.49 12.22
CA VAL A 368 -17.26 16.15 12.75
C VAL A 368 -16.41 15.18 13.58
N LYS A 369 -17.03 14.38 14.46
CA LYS A 369 -16.31 13.37 15.24
C LYS A 369 -15.63 12.30 14.36
N ALA A 370 -16.29 11.86 13.29
CA ALA A 370 -15.72 10.88 12.35
C ALA A 370 -14.53 11.47 11.58
N LEU A 371 -14.63 12.73 11.12
CA LEU A 371 -13.54 13.42 10.43
C LEU A 371 -12.36 13.70 11.37
N GLU A 372 -12.60 14.16 12.60
CA GLU A 372 -11.55 14.36 13.62
C GLU A 372 -10.84 13.05 13.96
N LYS A 373 -11.60 11.93 14.08
CA LYS A 373 -11.01 10.61 14.30
C LYS A 373 -10.12 10.20 13.12
N ASN A 374 -10.55 10.45 11.86
CA ASN A 374 -9.72 10.18 10.70
C ASN A 374 -8.44 11.04 10.70
N LEU A 375 -8.55 12.33 11.03
CA LEU A 375 -7.37 13.21 11.15
C LEU A 375 -6.41 12.74 12.26
N GLU A 376 -6.93 12.18 13.38
CA GLU A 376 -6.06 11.54 14.39
C GLU A 376 -5.34 10.32 13.85
N MET A 377 -6.04 9.46 13.11
CA MET A 377 -5.43 8.27 12.49
C MET A 377 -4.36 8.60 11.45
N VAL A 378 -4.38 9.80 10.85
CA VAL A 378 -3.39 10.25 9.87
C VAL A 378 -2.27 11.07 10.50
N PHE A 379 -2.58 11.95 11.46
CA PHE A 379 -1.66 12.96 12.00
C PHE A 379 -1.34 12.80 13.48
N SER A 380 -1.58 11.65 14.07
CA SER A 380 -1.20 11.41 15.46
C SER A 380 0.29 11.65 15.68
N ARG A 381 0.65 12.27 16.81
CA ARG A 381 2.05 12.39 17.26
C ARG A 381 2.64 11.07 17.74
N ASP A 382 1.78 10.15 18.16
CA ASP A 382 2.15 8.79 18.49
C ASP A 382 2.05 7.95 17.21
N PRO A 383 3.19 7.48 16.63
CA PRO A 383 3.17 6.69 15.42
C PRO A 383 2.29 5.44 15.53
N PHE A 384 2.23 4.81 16.71
CA PHE A 384 1.35 3.64 16.93
C PHE A 384 -0.16 3.97 17.00
N LYS A 385 -0.55 5.23 16.86
CA LYS A 385 -1.94 5.64 16.61
C LYS A 385 -2.21 5.99 15.16
N GLN A 386 -1.17 6.09 14.33
CA GLN A 386 -1.31 6.24 12.89
C GLN A 386 -1.70 4.89 12.27
N LYS A 387 -2.92 4.80 11.76
CA LYS A 387 -3.49 3.54 11.27
C LYS A 387 -3.52 3.43 9.74
N GLY A 388 -2.54 4.03 9.08
CA GLY A 388 -2.37 4.01 7.63
C GLY A 388 -3.48 4.78 6.87
N GLY A 389 -3.36 4.82 5.54
CA GLY A 389 -4.26 5.56 4.68
C GLY A 389 -3.97 7.06 4.67
N TYR A 390 -4.74 7.77 3.84
CA TYR A 390 -4.76 9.22 3.78
C TYR A 390 -6.03 9.77 4.45
N ILE A 391 -6.20 11.08 4.42
CA ILE A 391 -7.46 11.73 4.80
C ILE A 391 -8.59 11.13 3.95
N LEU A 392 -9.76 10.94 4.56
CA LEU A 392 -10.96 10.53 3.83
C LEU A 392 -11.20 11.46 2.63
N ARG A 393 -11.34 10.87 1.46
CA ARG A 393 -11.62 11.59 0.21
C ARG A 393 -13.10 11.95 0.15
N SER A 394 -13.42 13.14 -0.33
CA SER A 394 -14.81 13.60 -0.31
C SER A 394 -15.19 14.49 -1.49
N SER A 395 -16.50 14.51 -1.78
CA SER A 395 -17.16 15.52 -2.60
C SER A 395 -18.33 16.12 -1.82
N GLY A 396 -18.66 17.39 -2.09
CA GLY A 396 -19.68 18.16 -1.37
C GLY A 396 -19.19 18.86 -0.11
N LEU A 397 -17.92 18.69 0.29
CA LEU A 397 -17.34 19.17 1.54
C LEU A 397 -16.17 20.13 1.27
N PHE A 398 -16.06 21.18 2.09
CA PHE A 398 -14.85 21.97 2.27
C PHE A 398 -14.38 21.84 3.70
N MET A 399 -13.09 21.54 3.92
CA MET A 399 -12.50 21.42 5.24
C MET A 399 -11.13 22.11 5.30
N ALA A 400 -10.97 23.03 6.27
CA ALA A 400 -9.65 23.54 6.65
C ALA A 400 -9.29 23.02 8.05
N PHE A 401 -8.08 22.49 8.21
CA PHE A 401 -7.64 21.87 9.46
C PHE A 401 -6.18 22.16 9.78
N LYS A 402 -5.80 22.01 11.06
CA LYS A 402 -4.44 22.10 11.56
C LYS A 402 -3.93 20.70 11.98
N PRO A 403 -3.01 20.08 11.24
CA PRO A 403 -2.54 18.72 11.51
C PRO A 403 -1.98 18.53 12.94
N TYR A 404 -1.29 19.55 13.45
CA TYR A 404 -0.58 19.50 14.73
C TYR A 404 -1.43 19.88 15.94
N ASN A 405 -2.70 20.23 15.75
CA ASN A 405 -3.61 20.48 16.87
C ASN A 405 -3.88 19.20 17.66
N PRO A 406 -4.29 19.31 18.93
CA PRO A 406 -4.71 18.14 19.73
C PRO A 406 -5.85 17.39 19.08
N GLU A 407 -5.92 16.09 19.39
CA GLU A 407 -7.03 15.19 19.00
C GLU A 407 -8.39 15.85 19.26
N GLY A 408 -9.30 15.76 18.28
CA GLY A 408 -10.65 16.34 18.35
C GLY A 408 -10.74 17.85 18.16
N ASN A 409 -9.62 18.52 17.83
CA ASN A 409 -9.56 19.99 17.65
C ASN A 409 -8.75 20.42 16.43
N ARG A 410 -8.63 19.53 15.43
CA ARG A 410 -7.89 19.82 14.18
C ARG A 410 -8.71 20.63 13.20
N ILE A 411 -10.00 20.35 13.06
CA ILE A 411 -10.89 21.04 12.12
C ILE A 411 -11.06 22.49 12.57
N GLN A 412 -10.76 23.43 11.68
CA GLN A 412 -10.91 24.87 11.91
C GLN A 412 -12.12 25.46 11.17
N LYS A 413 -12.44 24.87 10.00
CA LYS A 413 -13.60 25.26 9.18
C LYS A 413 -14.13 24.02 8.48
N LEU A 414 -15.44 23.85 8.47
CA LEU A 414 -16.12 22.78 7.76
C LEU A 414 -17.38 23.35 7.11
N LEU A 415 -17.45 23.24 5.77
CA LEU A 415 -18.62 23.70 5.01
C LEU A 415 -19.20 22.50 4.22
N ILE A 416 -20.52 22.46 4.12
CA ILE A 416 -21.26 21.50 3.30
C ILE A 416 -22.18 22.30 2.38
N GLY A 417 -22.08 22.09 1.07
CA GLY A 417 -22.81 22.90 0.11
C GLY A 417 -22.50 24.39 0.17
N GLY A 418 -21.33 24.79 0.71
CA GLY A 418 -20.90 26.17 0.88
C GLY A 418 -21.34 26.84 2.20
N GLU A 419 -22.15 26.18 3.02
CA GLU A 419 -22.63 26.64 4.33
C GLU A 419 -21.89 25.98 5.48
N GLU A 420 -21.77 26.69 6.62
CA GLU A 420 -21.19 26.08 7.83
C GLU A 420 -22.01 24.89 8.29
N ILE A 421 -21.31 23.86 8.74
CA ILE A 421 -21.97 22.65 9.24
C ILE A 421 -22.89 22.95 10.45
N ASP A 422 -24.13 22.52 10.34
CA ASP A 422 -25.09 22.52 11.46
C ASP A 422 -24.96 21.18 12.22
N MET A 423 -24.55 21.23 13.49
CA MET A 423 -24.31 20.06 14.32
C MET A 423 -25.56 19.20 14.56
N GLY A 424 -26.76 19.82 14.53
CA GLY A 424 -28.04 19.13 14.74
C GLY A 424 -28.69 18.61 13.47
N LYS A 425 -28.27 19.08 12.30
CA LYS A 425 -28.83 18.66 11.01
C LYS A 425 -28.34 17.29 10.62
N ASN A 426 -29.23 16.45 10.07
CA ASN A 426 -28.84 15.20 9.40
C ASN A 426 -28.38 15.52 7.97
N TYR A 427 -27.22 14.97 7.61
CA TYR A 427 -26.65 15.02 6.27
C TYR A 427 -26.70 13.63 5.64
N LYS A 428 -27.15 13.58 4.40
CA LYS A 428 -27.15 12.37 3.59
C LYS A 428 -25.75 12.14 2.98
N ILE A 429 -25.24 10.95 3.11
CA ILE A 429 -23.88 10.59 2.71
C ILE A 429 -23.94 9.39 1.79
N ALA A 430 -23.23 9.45 0.66
CA ALA A 430 -22.93 8.28 -0.18
C ALA A 430 -21.51 7.77 0.11
N GLY A 431 -21.32 6.47 -0.01
CA GLY A 431 -20.00 5.85 0.16
C GLY A 431 -19.93 4.42 -0.37
N GLY A 432 -18.74 3.84 -0.37
CA GLY A 432 -18.51 2.46 -0.81
C GLY A 432 -17.70 1.65 0.17
N GLY A 433 -18.10 0.38 0.35
CA GLY A 433 -17.37 -0.60 1.11
C GLY A 433 -17.56 -0.55 2.64
N ARG A 434 -17.06 -1.59 3.30
CA ARG A 434 -17.24 -1.77 4.75
C ARG A 434 -16.21 -1.04 5.60
N GLN A 435 -15.05 -0.69 5.03
CA GLN A 435 -14.01 0.07 5.74
C GLN A 435 -14.45 1.50 6.07
N LEU A 436 -15.17 2.16 5.14
CA LEU A 436 -15.65 3.52 5.31
C LEU A 436 -16.68 3.56 6.44
N PHE A 437 -16.44 4.39 7.46
CA PHE A 437 -17.27 4.48 8.68
C PHE A 437 -17.49 3.10 9.35
N LYS A 438 -16.41 2.30 9.50
CA LYS A 438 -16.43 1.01 10.21
C LYS A 438 -17.05 1.21 11.62
N GLY A 439 -17.99 0.32 11.97
CA GLY A 439 -18.77 0.40 13.21
C GLY A 439 -20.12 1.11 13.07
N ALA A 440 -20.45 1.63 11.88
CA ALA A 440 -21.76 2.23 11.58
C ALA A 440 -22.58 1.41 10.55
N GLU A 441 -22.34 0.10 10.48
CA GLU A 441 -22.94 -0.79 9.47
C GLU A 441 -24.48 -0.80 9.53
N ALA A 442 -25.03 -0.68 10.73
CA ALA A 442 -26.49 -0.63 10.94
C ALA A 442 -27.18 0.62 10.35
N ASP A 443 -26.40 1.70 10.14
CA ASP A 443 -26.91 2.96 9.59
C ASP A 443 -26.80 3.00 8.05
N LYS A 444 -26.14 2.02 7.43
CA LYS A 444 -25.89 1.94 5.98
C LYS A 444 -27.05 1.25 5.26
N THR A 445 -27.52 1.87 4.18
CA THR A 445 -28.46 1.24 3.22
C THR A 445 -27.69 0.94 1.94
N TYR A 446 -27.46 -0.33 1.65
CA TYR A 446 -26.80 -0.81 0.43
C TYR A 446 -27.79 -0.85 -0.74
N HIS A 447 -27.32 -0.56 -1.95
CA HIS A 447 -28.16 -0.35 -3.13
C HIS A 447 -28.01 -1.42 -4.21
N GLY A 448 -27.17 -2.44 -4.02
CA GLY A 448 -26.95 -3.49 -5.01
C GLY A 448 -26.18 -3.03 -6.24
N VAL A 449 -25.61 -1.80 -6.23
CA VAL A 449 -24.77 -1.27 -7.30
C VAL A 449 -23.34 -1.13 -6.82
N HIS A 450 -22.37 -1.32 -7.74
CA HIS A 450 -20.96 -1.30 -7.40
C HIS A 450 -20.24 -0.06 -7.96
N ALA A 451 -19.12 0.29 -7.36
CA ALA A 451 -18.37 1.51 -7.65
C ALA A 451 -18.01 1.68 -9.12
N ILE A 452 -17.46 0.64 -9.77
CA ILE A 452 -17.06 0.72 -11.18
C ILE A 452 -18.26 0.97 -12.11
N GLU A 453 -19.41 0.36 -11.83
CA GLU A 453 -20.63 0.58 -12.61
C GLU A 453 -21.07 2.08 -12.53
N VAL A 454 -21.07 2.63 -11.32
CA VAL A 454 -21.45 4.02 -11.09
C VAL A 454 -20.44 4.99 -11.72
N ILE A 455 -19.15 4.70 -11.64
CA ILE A 455 -18.11 5.53 -12.30
C ILE A 455 -18.25 5.46 -13.82
N LYS A 456 -18.51 4.30 -14.41
CA LYS A 456 -18.77 4.16 -15.87
C LYS A 456 -19.97 5.00 -16.30
N GLN A 457 -21.06 4.95 -15.53
CA GLN A 457 -22.26 5.76 -15.84
C GLN A 457 -21.95 7.25 -15.73
N PHE A 458 -21.26 7.70 -14.68
CA PHE A 458 -20.85 9.09 -14.50
C PHE A 458 -19.97 9.57 -15.65
N LEU A 459 -18.97 8.81 -16.07
CA LEU A 459 -18.10 9.15 -17.20
C LEU A 459 -18.89 9.24 -18.52
N LYS A 460 -19.86 8.36 -18.74
CA LYS A 460 -20.73 8.39 -19.91
C LYS A 460 -21.59 9.66 -19.95
N GLU A 461 -22.12 10.10 -18.80
CA GLU A 461 -22.94 11.31 -18.70
C GLU A 461 -22.11 12.59 -18.82
N LYS A 462 -20.91 12.58 -18.22
CA LYS A 462 -20.00 13.73 -18.19
C LYS A 462 -19.30 13.96 -19.53
N GLY A 463 -19.05 12.89 -20.30
CA GLY A 463 -18.21 12.88 -21.51
C GLY A 463 -16.73 12.90 -21.19
N THR A 464 -16.21 14.00 -20.66
CA THR A 464 -14.82 14.14 -20.19
C THR A 464 -14.81 14.57 -18.73
N PHE A 465 -14.04 13.87 -17.91
CA PHE A 465 -13.83 14.24 -16.51
C PHE A 465 -12.67 15.22 -16.39
N THR A 466 -12.89 16.30 -15.65
CA THR A 466 -11.86 17.26 -15.25
C THR A 466 -11.89 17.41 -13.73
N ALA A 467 -10.79 17.14 -13.06
CA ALA A 467 -10.69 17.35 -11.62
C ALA A 467 -10.70 18.85 -11.29
N ASP A 468 -11.39 19.23 -10.20
CA ASP A 468 -11.38 20.62 -9.72
C ASP A 468 -9.94 20.99 -9.29
N GLU A 469 -9.43 22.09 -9.86
CA GLU A 469 -8.10 22.61 -9.52
C GLU A 469 -8.06 23.30 -8.15
N GLN A 470 -9.23 23.68 -7.61
CA GLN A 470 -9.30 24.34 -6.31
C GLN A 470 -9.44 23.31 -5.19
N PRO A 471 -8.42 23.16 -4.34
CA PRO A 471 -8.48 22.21 -3.24
C PRO A 471 -9.60 22.57 -2.26
N LYS A 472 -10.37 21.57 -1.87
CA LYS A 472 -11.45 21.69 -0.88
C LYS A 472 -11.02 21.21 0.51
N ILE A 473 -9.91 20.48 0.62
CA ILE A 473 -9.34 20.02 1.87
C ILE A 473 -7.96 20.67 2.04
N LEU A 474 -7.85 21.56 3.03
CA LEU A 474 -6.67 22.40 3.25
C LEU A 474 -6.05 22.14 4.61
N SER A 475 -4.77 21.81 4.63
CA SER A 475 -3.94 21.92 5.84
C SER A 475 -3.44 23.37 5.97
N ILE A 476 -3.71 24.03 7.11
CA ILE A 476 -3.40 25.45 7.36
C ILE A 476 -2.54 25.65 8.61
#